data_e4f81975c67789a0aefc996592cd0336
#
_entry.id   e4f81975c67789a0aefc996592cd0336
#
_cell.length_a   1.000
_cell.length_b   1.000
_cell.length_c   1.000
_cell.angle_alpha   90.00
_cell.angle_beta   90.00
_cell.angle_gamma   90.00
#
_symmetry.space_group_name_H-M   'P 1'
#
loop_
_entity.id
_entity.type
_entity.pdbx_description
1 polymer ?
#
loop_
_entity_poly.entity_id
_entity_poly.type
_entity_poly.pdbx_seq_one_letter_code
_entity_poly.pdbx_strand_id
1 'polypeptide(L)'
;MTANIQTIFFDVGNTLRIVLPDQEFIDRAEAGLMELIGTTESHDALFAKLEERWKAYRKQSKATLLDASEGELWTQYMLPEYDPNMIFANAPKLTRLWRDHDGRRVARPDAVATIKELHRRGYTLGIIANTVTETEIPDWMAADGVAQCFKTTILSSKVRLRKPDPDIYHLACRCIGTPEANCAYVGDNPVRDVEGTQAAGCGMMIRIDEPDTLNKEKATGKEFTPDHVITSLSELLDIFPERA
;
A
#
# COMPACT_ATOMS: atom_id res chain seq x y z
N MET A 1 16.84 -13.73 22.42
CA MET A 1 16.82 -12.30 22.83
C MET A 1 15.65 -11.68 22.08
N THR A 2 14.64 -11.18 22.79
CA THR A 2 13.54 -10.42 22.17
C THR A 2 14.14 -9.19 21.51
N ALA A 3 13.90 -9.01 20.20
CA ALA A 3 14.38 -7.85 19.46
C ALA A 3 13.91 -6.56 20.17
N ASN A 4 14.83 -5.61 20.37
CA ASN A 4 14.48 -4.30 20.93
C ASN A 4 13.84 -3.45 19.83
N ILE A 5 12.56 -3.70 19.54
CA ILE A 5 11.84 -2.99 18.51
C ILE A 5 11.63 -1.52 18.90
N GLN A 6 12.03 -0.62 18.02
CA GLN A 6 11.93 0.84 18.19
C GLN A 6 11.00 1.47 17.16
N THR A 7 10.94 0.88 15.98
CA THR A 7 10.16 1.36 14.85
C THR A 7 9.19 0.28 14.37
N ILE A 8 7.99 0.69 14.02
CA ILE A 8 6.97 -0.19 13.43
C ILE A 8 6.58 0.38 12.08
N PHE A 9 6.83 -0.39 11.03
CA PHE A 9 6.36 -0.08 9.68
C PHE A 9 5.06 -0.81 9.38
N PHE A 10 4.19 -0.18 8.60
CA PHE A 10 2.91 -0.74 8.18
C PHE A 10 2.79 -0.78 6.65
N ASP A 11 2.23 -1.87 6.13
CA ASP A 11 1.51 -1.83 4.85
C ASP A 11 0.19 -1.06 5.02
N VAL A 12 -0.45 -0.73 3.91
CA VAL A 12 -1.71 0.03 3.91
C VAL A 12 -2.89 -0.81 3.44
N GLY A 13 -2.81 -1.33 2.21
CA GLY A 13 -3.92 -2.09 1.63
C GLY A 13 -4.15 -3.41 2.35
N ASN A 14 -5.38 -3.71 2.76
CA ASN A 14 -5.76 -4.86 3.58
C ASN A 14 -5.07 -4.95 4.96
N THR A 15 -4.21 -4.00 5.29
CA THR A 15 -3.57 -3.88 6.61
C THR A 15 -4.20 -2.76 7.43
N LEU A 16 -3.97 -1.51 7.06
CA LEU A 16 -4.57 -0.35 7.74
C LEU A 16 -5.91 0.05 7.13
N ARG A 17 -6.11 -0.23 5.85
CA ARG A 17 -7.31 0.14 5.09
C ARG A 17 -7.84 -1.04 4.30
N ILE A 18 -9.17 -1.15 4.26
CA ILE A 18 -9.92 -2.16 3.52
C ILE A 18 -10.77 -1.50 2.43
N VAL A 19 -11.14 -2.28 1.42
CA VAL A 19 -12.05 -1.85 0.35
C VAL A 19 -13.43 -2.39 0.65
N LEU A 20 -14.42 -1.49 0.68
CA LEU A 20 -15.83 -1.85 0.78
C LEU A 20 -16.48 -1.70 -0.60
N PRO A 21 -17.28 -2.68 -1.05
CA PRO A 21 -18.07 -2.55 -2.27
C PRO A 21 -19.09 -1.41 -2.11
N ASP A 22 -19.12 -0.49 -3.07
CA ASP A 22 -20.04 0.65 -3.12
C ASP A 22 -20.28 0.99 -4.60
N GLN A 23 -21.34 0.43 -5.19
CA GLN A 23 -21.59 0.53 -6.63
C GLN A 23 -21.78 1.98 -7.08
N GLU A 24 -22.49 2.77 -6.32
CA GLU A 24 -22.74 4.18 -6.64
C GLU A 24 -21.44 5.02 -6.61
N PHE A 25 -20.52 4.65 -5.72
CA PHE A 25 -19.18 5.26 -5.65
C PHE A 25 -18.32 4.85 -6.86
N ILE A 26 -18.37 3.57 -7.25
CA ILE A 26 -17.71 3.03 -8.43
C ILE A 26 -18.20 3.73 -9.69
N ASP A 27 -19.52 3.78 -9.91
CA ASP A 27 -20.13 4.40 -11.09
C ASP A 27 -19.72 5.88 -11.24
N ARG A 28 -19.64 6.61 -10.12
CA ARG A 28 -19.16 8.01 -10.14
C ARG A 28 -17.67 8.12 -10.50
N ALA A 29 -16.85 7.20 -10.01
CA ALA A 29 -15.44 7.19 -10.32
C ALA A 29 -15.19 6.89 -11.80
N GLU A 30 -15.88 5.91 -12.35
CA GLU A 30 -15.81 5.54 -13.76
C GLU A 30 -16.28 6.68 -14.68
N ALA A 31 -17.44 7.25 -14.39
CA ALA A 31 -17.96 8.42 -15.12
C ALA A 31 -16.99 9.61 -15.07
N GLY A 32 -16.42 9.88 -13.89
CA GLY A 32 -15.42 10.95 -13.72
C GLY A 32 -14.12 10.71 -14.50
N LEU A 33 -13.68 9.45 -14.64
CA LEU A 33 -12.53 9.11 -15.45
C LEU A 33 -12.81 9.35 -16.93
N MET A 34 -13.94 8.90 -17.44
CA MET A 34 -14.36 9.11 -18.83
C MET A 34 -14.47 10.60 -19.16
N GLU A 35 -15.10 11.37 -18.30
CA GLU A 35 -15.22 12.83 -18.44
C GLU A 35 -13.85 13.51 -18.47
N LEU A 36 -12.95 13.13 -17.56
CA LEU A 36 -11.64 13.75 -17.42
C LEU A 36 -10.75 13.58 -18.65
N ILE A 37 -10.83 12.41 -19.33
CA ILE A 37 -10.09 12.15 -20.57
C ILE A 37 -10.84 12.59 -21.82
N GLY A 38 -12.11 12.97 -21.72
CA GLY A 38 -12.94 13.42 -22.85
C GLY A 38 -13.14 12.33 -23.91
N THR A 39 -13.27 11.06 -23.48
CA THR A 39 -13.40 9.94 -24.43
C THR A 39 -14.78 9.87 -25.06
N THR A 40 -14.81 9.37 -26.31
CA THR A 40 -16.04 9.00 -27.02
C THR A 40 -16.26 7.47 -27.07
N GLU A 41 -15.35 6.71 -26.48
CA GLU A 41 -15.49 5.25 -26.38
C GLU A 41 -16.68 4.91 -25.45
N SER A 42 -17.29 3.74 -25.69
CA SER A 42 -18.27 3.23 -24.73
C SER A 42 -17.58 2.87 -23.41
N HIS A 43 -18.32 2.94 -22.31
CA HIS A 43 -17.87 2.54 -20.98
C HIS A 43 -17.18 1.16 -21.02
N ASP A 44 -17.88 0.14 -21.51
CA ASP A 44 -17.36 -1.23 -21.52
C ASP A 44 -16.09 -1.40 -22.35
N ALA A 45 -15.98 -0.71 -23.48
CA ALA A 45 -14.78 -0.76 -24.32
C ALA A 45 -13.57 -0.10 -23.63
N LEU A 46 -13.77 1.05 -23.01
CA LEU A 46 -12.72 1.76 -22.29
C LEU A 46 -12.22 0.94 -21.09
N PHE A 47 -13.13 0.50 -20.22
CA PHE A 47 -12.74 -0.22 -19.00
C PHE A 47 -12.14 -1.60 -19.29
N ALA A 48 -12.62 -2.33 -20.29
CA ALA A 48 -11.99 -3.56 -20.74
C ALA A 48 -10.54 -3.32 -21.21
N LYS A 49 -10.29 -2.24 -21.96
CA LYS A 49 -8.96 -1.82 -22.41
C LYS A 49 -8.06 -1.44 -21.21
N LEU A 50 -8.56 -0.64 -20.28
CA LEU A 50 -7.82 -0.22 -19.09
C LEU A 50 -7.48 -1.42 -18.20
N GLU A 51 -8.39 -2.35 -17.99
CA GLU A 51 -8.16 -3.58 -17.25
C GLU A 51 -7.08 -4.47 -17.88
N GLU A 52 -7.08 -4.62 -19.20
CA GLU A 52 -6.04 -5.38 -19.91
C GLU A 52 -4.67 -4.73 -19.70
N ARG A 53 -4.58 -3.41 -19.91
CA ARG A 53 -3.36 -2.63 -19.72
C ARG A 53 -2.85 -2.65 -18.29
N TRP A 54 -3.76 -2.55 -17.34
CA TRP A 54 -3.46 -2.67 -15.93
C TRP A 54 -2.86 -4.02 -15.58
N LYS A 55 -3.45 -5.12 -16.08
CA LYS A 55 -2.91 -6.48 -15.90
C LYS A 55 -1.51 -6.62 -16.48
N ALA A 56 -1.28 -6.08 -17.67
CA ALA A 56 0.04 -6.09 -18.32
C ALA A 56 1.08 -5.29 -17.51
N TYR A 57 0.75 -4.06 -17.09
CA TYR A 57 1.59 -3.25 -16.22
C TYR A 57 1.91 -3.96 -14.90
N ARG A 58 0.89 -4.51 -14.22
CA ARG A 58 1.07 -5.24 -12.95
C ARG A 58 1.97 -6.47 -13.10
N LYS A 59 1.89 -7.17 -14.22
CA LYS A 59 2.78 -8.32 -14.53
C LYS A 59 4.22 -7.85 -14.66
N GLN A 60 4.48 -6.79 -15.41
CA GLN A 60 5.80 -6.21 -15.58
C GLN A 60 6.36 -5.70 -14.24
N SER A 61 5.61 -4.88 -13.51
CA SER A 61 6.00 -4.31 -12.22
C SER A 61 6.37 -5.40 -11.19
N LYS A 62 5.62 -6.51 -11.15
CA LYS A 62 5.96 -7.67 -10.29
C LYS A 62 7.22 -8.39 -10.74
N ALA A 63 7.49 -8.47 -12.04
CA ALA A 63 8.67 -9.17 -12.57
C ALA A 63 9.95 -8.36 -12.38
N THR A 64 9.87 -7.03 -12.46
CA THR A 64 11.02 -6.11 -12.36
C THR A 64 11.24 -5.58 -10.95
N LEU A 65 10.28 -5.73 -10.04
CA LEU A 65 10.23 -5.11 -8.72
C LEU A 65 10.34 -3.58 -8.75
N LEU A 66 9.89 -2.97 -9.87
CA LEU A 66 9.86 -1.53 -10.07
C LEU A 66 8.42 -1.07 -10.32
N ASP A 67 8.02 0.03 -9.70
CA ASP A 67 6.75 0.70 -9.99
C ASP A 67 6.97 1.98 -10.80
N ALA A 68 6.02 2.31 -11.67
CA ALA A 68 5.95 3.58 -12.38
C ALA A 68 5.48 4.69 -11.43
N SER A 69 5.89 5.94 -11.70
CA SER A 69 5.21 7.12 -11.13
C SER A 69 3.78 7.23 -11.67
N GLU A 70 2.93 8.03 -11.03
CA GLU A 70 1.57 8.26 -11.55
C GLU A 70 1.61 8.77 -13.00
N GLY A 71 2.50 9.73 -13.30
CA GLY A 71 2.63 10.28 -14.65
C GLY A 71 3.01 9.22 -15.68
N GLU A 72 4.03 8.40 -15.40
CA GLU A 72 4.45 7.33 -16.31
C GLU A 72 3.40 6.23 -16.46
N LEU A 73 2.73 5.85 -15.37
CA LEU A 73 1.66 4.86 -15.42
C LEU A 73 0.60 5.27 -16.45
N TRP A 74 0.15 6.51 -16.38
CA TRP A 74 -0.93 6.97 -17.25
C TRP A 74 -0.46 7.28 -18.67
N THR A 75 0.68 7.92 -18.87
CA THR A 75 1.16 8.31 -20.20
C THR A 75 1.75 7.17 -20.99
N GLN A 76 2.34 6.15 -20.35
CA GLN A 76 3.06 5.09 -21.05
C GLN A 76 2.30 3.76 -21.08
N TYR A 77 1.46 3.50 -20.08
CA TYR A 77 0.80 2.20 -19.93
C TYR A 77 -0.71 2.27 -20.08
N MET A 78 -1.38 3.22 -19.41
CA MET A 78 -2.86 3.20 -19.34
C MET A 78 -3.51 3.94 -20.52
N LEU A 79 -3.01 5.11 -20.89
CA LEU A 79 -3.59 5.98 -21.93
C LEU A 79 -2.53 6.55 -22.90
N PRO A 80 -1.65 5.71 -23.50
CA PRO A 80 -0.55 6.20 -24.35
C PRO A 80 -1.01 6.83 -25.67
N GLU A 81 -2.27 6.64 -26.09
CA GLU A 81 -2.87 7.22 -27.29
C GLU A 81 -3.40 8.65 -27.11
N TYR A 82 -3.48 9.14 -25.86
CA TYR A 82 -3.95 10.49 -25.58
C TYR A 82 -2.79 11.49 -25.51
N ASP A 83 -3.09 12.79 -25.56
CA ASP A 83 -2.08 13.85 -25.38
C ASP A 83 -1.32 13.65 -24.05
N PRO A 84 0.00 13.37 -24.12
CA PRO A 84 0.78 13.06 -22.92
C PRO A 84 0.84 14.21 -21.93
N ASN A 85 0.76 15.47 -22.36
CA ASN A 85 0.78 16.62 -21.45
C ASN A 85 -0.54 16.72 -20.66
N MET A 86 -1.66 16.49 -21.33
CA MET A 86 -2.98 16.45 -20.68
C MET A 86 -3.06 15.30 -19.70
N ILE A 87 -2.64 14.10 -20.10
CA ILE A 87 -2.65 12.92 -19.24
C ILE A 87 -1.70 13.09 -18.05
N PHE A 88 -0.48 13.57 -18.26
CA PHE A 88 0.48 13.79 -17.17
C PHE A 88 -0.04 14.79 -16.13
N ALA A 89 -0.62 15.91 -16.59
CA ALA A 89 -1.18 16.92 -15.71
C ALA A 89 -2.36 16.40 -14.86
N ASN A 90 -3.09 15.42 -15.37
CA ASN A 90 -4.25 14.81 -14.69
C ASN A 90 -3.93 13.46 -14.02
N ALA A 91 -2.70 12.96 -14.08
CA ALA A 91 -2.32 11.65 -13.59
C ALA A 91 -2.73 11.39 -12.11
N PRO A 92 -2.55 12.32 -11.16
CA PRO A 92 -3.01 12.09 -9.79
C PRO A 92 -4.52 11.88 -9.69
N LYS A 93 -5.31 12.65 -10.43
CA LYS A 93 -6.77 12.52 -10.45
C LYS A 93 -7.21 11.24 -11.15
N LEU A 94 -6.59 10.89 -12.27
CA LEU A 94 -6.81 9.63 -12.97
C LEU A 94 -6.49 8.43 -12.08
N THR A 95 -5.37 8.45 -11.36
CA THR A 95 -5.00 7.39 -10.42
C THR A 95 -6.03 7.25 -9.31
N ARG A 96 -6.52 8.38 -8.75
CA ARG A 96 -7.54 8.33 -7.72
C ARG A 96 -8.83 7.71 -8.23
N LEU A 97 -9.34 8.15 -9.38
CA LEU A 97 -10.55 7.61 -10.00
C LEU A 97 -10.41 6.11 -10.34
N TRP A 98 -9.25 5.71 -10.86
CA TRP A 98 -8.95 4.30 -11.13
C TRP A 98 -8.94 3.45 -9.86
N ARG A 99 -8.42 3.96 -8.77
CA ARG A 99 -8.44 3.25 -7.49
C ARG A 99 -9.83 3.20 -6.87
N ASP A 100 -10.62 4.24 -7.08
CA ASP A 100 -12.00 4.32 -6.59
C ASP A 100 -12.95 3.37 -7.36
N HIS A 101 -12.55 2.96 -8.58
CA HIS A 101 -13.19 1.89 -9.35
C HIS A 101 -13.18 0.52 -8.63
N ASP A 102 -12.24 0.24 -7.73
CA ASP A 102 -12.28 -0.99 -6.91
C ASP A 102 -13.31 -0.94 -5.77
N GLY A 103 -13.84 0.24 -5.43
CA GLY A 103 -14.72 0.49 -4.29
C GLY A 103 -14.16 1.51 -3.31
N ARG A 104 -14.91 1.76 -2.24
CA ARG A 104 -14.58 2.76 -1.23
C ARG A 104 -13.53 2.24 -0.25
N ARG A 105 -12.39 2.93 -0.17
CA ARG A 105 -11.33 2.60 0.80
C ARG A 105 -11.58 3.30 2.13
N VAL A 106 -11.70 2.51 3.19
CA VAL A 106 -11.93 2.99 4.56
C VAL A 106 -10.84 2.46 5.51
N ALA A 107 -10.62 3.16 6.62
CA ALA A 107 -9.76 2.63 7.68
C ALA A 107 -10.36 1.35 8.27
N ARG A 108 -9.51 0.36 8.67
CA ARG A 108 -9.99 -0.69 9.56
C ARG A 108 -10.56 -0.07 10.83
N PRO A 109 -11.59 -0.66 11.44
CA PRO A 109 -12.25 -0.06 12.59
C PRO A 109 -11.32 0.32 13.75
N ASP A 110 -10.28 -0.49 13.98
CA ASP A 110 -9.31 -0.33 15.06
C ASP A 110 -8.00 0.39 14.64
N ALA A 111 -7.80 0.68 13.35
CA ALA A 111 -6.54 1.20 12.82
C ALA A 111 -6.14 2.55 13.44
N VAL A 112 -7.05 3.52 13.44
CA VAL A 112 -6.77 4.88 13.91
C VAL A 112 -6.43 4.89 15.41
N ALA A 113 -7.18 4.14 16.21
CA ALA A 113 -6.95 4.04 17.65
C ALA A 113 -5.61 3.36 17.97
N THR A 114 -5.31 2.25 17.28
CA THR A 114 -4.05 1.50 17.44
C THR A 114 -2.83 2.34 17.03
N ILE A 115 -2.90 3.03 15.88
CA ILE A 115 -1.82 3.93 15.44
C ILE A 115 -1.51 5.01 16.48
N LYS A 116 -2.55 5.69 16.97
CA LYS A 116 -2.40 6.74 17.99
C LYS A 116 -1.82 6.20 19.29
N GLU A 117 -2.26 5.02 19.72
CA GLU A 117 -1.78 4.41 20.94
C GLU A 117 -0.32 3.94 20.83
N LEU A 118 0.07 3.28 19.72
CA LEU A 118 1.47 2.90 19.48
C LEU A 118 2.40 4.11 19.46
N HIS A 119 1.97 5.20 18.81
CA HIS A 119 2.71 6.47 18.83
C HIS A 119 2.82 7.04 20.25
N ARG A 120 1.74 7.03 21.04
CA ARG A 120 1.75 7.45 22.45
C ARG A 120 2.71 6.61 23.31
N ARG A 121 2.80 5.31 23.03
CA ARG A 121 3.73 4.37 23.69
C ARG A 121 5.21 4.59 23.34
N GLY A 122 5.52 5.57 22.48
CA GLY A 122 6.89 5.95 22.13
C GLY A 122 7.50 5.16 20.99
N TYR A 123 6.69 4.41 20.20
CA TYR A 123 7.18 3.80 18.97
C TYR A 123 7.25 4.82 17.84
N THR A 124 8.33 4.75 17.08
CA THR A 124 8.42 5.47 15.80
C THR A 124 7.64 4.71 14.75
N LEU A 125 6.70 5.36 14.05
CA LEU A 125 5.87 4.69 13.05
C LEU A 125 6.27 5.14 11.63
N GLY A 126 6.15 4.22 10.67
CA GLY A 126 6.36 4.47 9.26
C GLY A 126 5.41 3.67 8.37
N ILE A 127 5.31 4.06 7.12
CA ILE A 127 4.55 3.35 6.08
C ILE A 127 5.50 2.89 4.99
N ILE A 128 5.33 1.66 4.49
CA ILE A 128 5.96 1.15 3.28
C ILE A 128 4.86 0.50 2.44
N ALA A 129 4.40 1.17 1.39
CA ALA A 129 3.27 0.73 0.59
C ALA A 129 3.64 0.49 -0.88
N ASN A 130 3.26 -0.69 -1.41
CA ASN A 130 3.20 -0.89 -2.86
C ASN A 130 1.92 -0.23 -3.39
N THR A 131 2.07 0.92 -4.02
CA THR A 131 0.94 1.73 -4.48
C THR A 131 1.27 2.43 -5.80
N VAL A 132 0.25 2.73 -6.57
CA VAL A 132 0.37 3.54 -7.79
C VAL A 132 -0.02 5.00 -7.56
N THR A 133 -0.55 5.32 -6.38
CA THR A 133 -0.90 6.69 -6.02
C THR A 133 0.21 7.37 -5.21
N GLU A 134 0.32 8.67 -5.36
CA GLU A 134 1.24 9.50 -4.59
C GLU A 134 0.53 10.40 -3.58
N THR A 135 -0.80 10.52 -3.69
CA THR A 135 -1.61 11.46 -2.91
C THR A 135 -2.60 10.78 -1.95
N GLU A 136 -3.17 9.63 -2.32
CA GLU A 136 -4.24 8.99 -1.54
C GLU A 136 -3.83 8.68 -0.09
N ILE A 137 -2.61 8.15 0.12
CA ILE A 137 -2.14 7.79 1.47
C ILE A 137 -1.92 9.03 2.34
N PRO A 138 -1.21 10.09 1.90
CA PRO A 138 -1.14 11.34 2.63
C PRO A 138 -2.51 11.96 2.95
N ASP A 139 -3.44 11.93 1.98
CA ASP A 139 -4.77 12.51 2.16
C ASP A 139 -5.56 11.80 3.26
N TRP A 140 -5.59 10.44 3.27
CA TRP A 140 -6.29 9.75 4.33
C TRP A 140 -5.61 9.90 5.69
N MET A 141 -4.29 9.92 5.75
CA MET A 141 -3.59 10.17 7.02
C MET A 141 -3.99 11.52 7.62
N ALA A 142 -4.14 12.54 6.79
CA ALA A 142 -4.62 13.84 7.21
C ALA A 142 -6.08 13.80 7.64
N ALA A 143 -6.95 13.17 6.84
CA ALA A 143 -8.39 13.07 7.13
C ALA A 143 -8.69 12.30 8.42
N ASP A 144 -7.96 11.20 8.68
CA ASP A 144 -8.11 10.38 9.89
C ASP A 144 -7.35 10.97 11.11
N GLY A 145 -6.62 12.08 10.93
CA GLY A 145 -5.87 12.74 12.00
C GLY A 145 -4.76 11.86 12.58
N VAL A 146 -4.03 11.14 11.71
CA VAL A 146 -2.90 10.27 12.07
C VAL A 146 -1.59 10.65 11.37
N ALA A 147 -1.58 11.67 10.51
CA ALA A 147 -0.39 12.07 9.76
C ALA A 147 0.82 12.35 10.66
N GLN A 148 0.61 13.00 11.81
CA GLN A 148 1.65 13.32 12.78
C GLN A 148 2.22 12.09 13.52
N CYS A 149 1.56 10.94 13.44
CA CYS A 149 2.04 9.70 14.07
C CYS A 149 3.14 9.03 13.22
N PHE A 150 3.21 9.32 11.93
CA PHE A 150 4.16 8.68 11.02
C PHE A 150 5.35 9.58 10.72
N LYS A 151 6.55 9.08 11.02
CA LYS A 151 7.82 9.78 10.73
C LYS A 151 8.22 9.69 9.26
N THR A 152 7.86 8.60 8.58
CA THR A 152 8.17 8.40 7.16
C THR A 152 7.04 7.65 6.43
N THR A 153 6.92 7.94 5.13
CA THR A 153 5.97 7.28 4.24
C THR A 153 6.67 6.97 2.92
N ILE A 154 6.97 5.69 2.70
CA ILE A 154 7.62 5.19 1.49
C ILE A 154 6.54 4.62 0.57
N LEU A 155 6.36 5.26 -0.58
CA LEU A 155 5.40 4.85 -1.61
C LEU A 155 6.18 4.34 -2.83
N SER A 156 5.91 3.12 -3.27
CA SER A 156 6.64 2.51 -4.39
C SER A 156 6.56 3.32 -5.68
N SER A 157 5.45 4.01 -5.94
CA SER A 157 5.29 4.95 -7.07
C SER A 157 6.28 6.13 -7.03
N LYS A 158 6.67 6.59 -5.82
CA LYS A 158 7.62 7.70 -5.65
C LYS A 158 9.08 7.24 -5.69
N VAL A 159 9.37 6.13 -4.98
CA VAL A 159 10.75 5.66 -4.84
C VAL A 159 11.18 4.68 -5.94
N ARG A 160 10.24 4.23 -6.76
CA ARG A 160 10.40 3.30 -7.88
C ARG A 160 10.77 1.87 -7.46
N LEU A 161 11.00 1.61 -6.19
CA LEU A 161 11.23 0.29 -5.62
C LEU A 161 9.91 -0.31 -5.14
N ARG A 162 9.83 -1.65 -5.17
CA ARG A 162 8.61 -2.37 -4.85
C ARG A 162 8.88 -3.57 -3.95
N LYS A 163 8.11 -3.76 -2.88
CA LYS A 163 8.10 -5.01 -2.10
C LYS A 163 7.80 -6.22 -3.01
N PRO A 164 8.52 -7.37 -2.88
CA PRO A 164 9.40 -7.76 -1.77
C PRO A 164 10.88 -7.36 -1.91
N ASP A 165 11.27 -6.47 -2.82
CA ASP A 165 12.66 -6.03 -2.91
C ASP A 165 13.13 -5.50 -1.54
N PRO A 166 14.21 -6.06 -0.94
CA PRO A 166 14.71 -5.62 0.35
C PRO A 166 15.14 -4.14 0.38
N ASP A 167 15.51 -3.58 -0.76
CA ASP A 167 15.99 -2.20 -0.84
C ASP A 167 14.94 -1.16 -0.45
N ILE A 168 13.63 -1.44 -0.64
CA ILE A 168 12.58 -0.52 -0.19
C ILE A 168 12.51 -0.46 1.35
N TYR A 169 12.76 -1.57 2.05
CA TYR A 169 12.80 -1.63 3.51
C TYR A 169 14.06 -0.96 4.04
N HIS A 170 15.23 -1.23 3.43
CA HIS A 170 16.48 -0.55 3.76
C HIS A 170 16.36 0.97 3.58
N LEU A 171 15.71 1.43 2.50
CA LEU A 171 15.43 2.85 2.31
C LEU A 171 14.59 3.42 3.46
N ALA A 172 13.51 2.72 3.85
CA ALA A 172 12.64 3.15 4.94
C ALA A 172 13.39 3.24 6.27
N CYS A 173 14.20 2.22 6.60
CA CYS A 173 15.03 2.19 7.81
C CYS A 173 16.05 3.35 7.83
N ARG A 174 16.71 3.63 6.71
CA ARG A 174 17.60 4.80 6.57
C ARG A 174 16.89 6.13 6.77
N CYS A 175 15.72 6.30 6.17
CA CYS A 175 14.93 7.53 6.31
C CYS A 175 14.50 7.80 7.75
N ILE A 176 14.26 6.75 8.52
CA ILE A 176 13.82 6.87 9.91
C ILE A 176 14.98 6.90 10.90
N GLY A 177 16.14 6.38 10.48
CA GLY A 177 17.37 6.32 11.31
C GLY A 177 17.35 5.17 12.32
N THR A 178 16.66 4.04 12.00
CA THR A 178 16.59 2.85 12.83
C THR A 178 17.13 1.65 12.08
N PRO A 179 18.07 0.86 12.65
CA PRO A 179 18.54 -0.36 12.03
C PRO A 179 17.41 -1.38 11.83
N GLU A 180 17.48 -2.17 10.76
CA GLU A 180 16.45 -3.15 10.39
C GLU A 180 16.14 -4.12 11.53
N ALA A 181 17.14 -4.62 12.24
CA ALA A 181 16.99 -5.51 13.38
C ALA A 181 16.16 -4.92 14.55
N ASN A 182 15.99 -3.59 14.58
CA ASN A 182 15.16 -2.87 15.55
C ASN A 182 13.84 -2.39 14.98
N CYS A 183 13.49 -2.84 13.76
CA CYS A 183 12.25 -2.53 13.09
C CYS A 183 11.31 -3.73 13.08
N ALA A 184 10.04 -3.51 13.38
CA ALA A 184 8.96 -4.44 13.09
C ALA A 184 8.21 -4.00 11.83
N TYR A 185 7.61 -4.95 11.15
CA TYR A 185 6.73 -4.71 10.02
C TYR A 185 5.39 -5.40 10.22
N VAL A 186 4.31 -4.71 9.90
CA VAL A 186 2.93 -5.22 9.95
C VAL A 186 2.35 -5.19 8.54
N GLY A 187 1.93 -6.33 8.03
CA GLY A 187 1.36 -6.45 6.69
C GLY A 187 0.49 -7.69 6.52
N ASP A 188 -0.23 -7.75 5.40
CA ASP A 188 -1.18 -8.84 5.12
C ASP A 188 -0.62 -9.90 4.16
N ASN A 189 0.40 -9.57 3.37
CA ASN A 189 0.78 -10.35 2.22
C ASN A 189 2.04 -11.20 2.46
N PRO A 190 1.93 -12.54 2.37
CA PRO A 190 3.04 -13.45 2.65
C PRO A 190 4.29 -13.20 1.80
N VAL A 191 4.11 -12.96 0.50
CA VAL A 191 5.25 -12.74 -0.42
C VAL A 191 5.84 -11.34 -0.25
N ARG A 192 5.00 -10.30 -0.33
CA ARG A 192 5.51 -8.93 -0.29
C ARG A 192 6.05 -8.55 1.07
N ASP A 193 5.34 -8.95 2.13
CA ASP A 193 5.60 -8.46 3.47
C ASP A 193 6.45 -9.44 4.27
N VAL A 194 6.12 -10.73 4.31
CA VAL A 194 6.91 -11.71 5.08
C VAL A 194 8.26 -11.99 4.42
N GLU A 195 8.29 -12.41 3.14
CA GLU A 195 9.55 -12.69 2.44
C GLU A 195 10.43 -11.44 2.35
N GLY A 196 9.84 -10.28 2.02
CA GLY A 196 10.59 -9.03 1.86
C GLY A 196 11.24 -8.54 3.15
N THR A 197 10.52 -8.58 4.27
CA THR A 197 11.05 -8.16 5.58
C THR A 197 12.12 -9.11 6.11
N GLN A 198 11.96 -10.41 5.89
CA GLN A 198 12.97 -11.41 6.24
C GLN A 198 14.25 -11.20 5.41
N ALA A 199 14.11 -10.97 4.10
CA ALA A 199 15.25 -10.67 3.23
C ALA A 199 15.97 -9.36 3.63
N ALA A 200 15.24 -8.38 4.12
CA ALA A 200 15.80 -7.11 4.61
C ALA A 200 16.42 -7.20 6.01
N GLY A 201 16.23 -8.30 6.75
CA GLY A 201 16.74 -8.48 8.10
C GLY A 201 15.97 -7.67 9.16
N CYS A 202 14.69 -7.42 8.95
CA CYS A 202 13.83 -6.80 9.96
C CYS A 202 13.75 -7.67 11.22
N GLY A 203 13.70 -7.02 12.39
CA GLY A 203 13.74 -7.71 13.68
C GLY A 203 12.45 -8.44 14.05
N MET A 204 11.32 -8.11 13.41
CA MET A 204 10.04 -8.75 13.66
C MET A 204 9.09 -8.55 12.47
N MET A 205 8.40 -9.62 12.07
CA MET A 205 7.33 -9.58 11.08
C MET A 205 6.00 -10.03 11.70
N ILE A 206 4.98 -9.20 11.60
CA ILE A 206 3.62 -9.47 12.08
C ILE A 206 2.69 -9.51 10.88
N ARG A 207 2.05 -10.65 10.67
CA ARG A 207 1.03 -10.79 9.63
C ARG A 207 -0.35 -10.56 10.23
N ILE A 208 -1.13 -9.67 9.60
CA ILE A 208 -2.56 -9.61 9.86
C ILE A 208 -3.27 -10.55 8.88
N ASP A 209 -4.09 -11.46 9.42
CA ASP A 209 -4.82 -12.43 8.61
C ASP A 209 -5.98 -11.73 7.88
N GLU A 210 -5.92 -11.82 6.55
CA GLU A 210 -6.93 -11.31 5.65
C GLU A 210 -7.38 -12.45 4.73
N PRO A 211 -8.68 -12.81 4.71
CA PRO A 211 -9.16 -14.00 3.98
C PRO A 211 -8.73 -14.07 2.52
N ASP A 212 -8.78 -12.93 1.81
CA ASP A 212 -8.41 -12.86 0.40
C ASP A 212 -6.90 -13.10 0.18
N THR A 213 -6.07 -12.73 1.13
CA THR A 213 -4.61 -12.87 1.02
C THR A 213 -4.17 -14.28 1.38
N LEU A 214 -4.79 -14.90 2.38
CA LEU A 214 -4.55 -16.30 2.75
C LEU A 214 -4.84 -17.27 1.59
N ASN A 215 -5.88 -17.00 0.81
CA ASN A 215 -6.17 -17.80 -0.39
C ASN A 215 -5.09 -17.65 -1.47
N LYS A 216 -4.47 -16.49 -1.60
CA LYS A 216 -3.35 -16.26 -2.52
C LYS A 216 -2.07 -16.97 -2.05
N GLU A 217 -1.83 -17.06 -0.75
CA GLU A 217 -0.70 -17.80 -0.17
C GLU A 217 -0.75 -19.28 -0.58
N LYS A 218 -1.90 -19.92 -0.38
CA LYS A 218 -2.11 -21.32 -0.76
C LYS A 218 -1.80 -21.58 -2.23
N ALA A 219 -2.06 -20.62 -3.10
CA ALA A 219 -1.78 -20.73 -4.54
C ALA A 219 -0.29 -20.68 -4.89
N THR A 220 0.59 -20.16 -4.02
CA THR A 220 2.05 -20.08 -4.28
C THR A 220 2.79 -21.38 -3.97
N GLY A 221 2.21 -22.26 -3.15
CA GLY A 221 2.86 -23.48 -2.66
C GLY A 221 4.07 -23.23 -1.75
N LYS A 222 4.32 -21.98 -1.33
CA LYS A 222 5.37 -21.61 -0.38
C LYS A 222 4.77 -21.41 1.01
N GLU A 223 5.50 -21.85 2.03
CA GLU A 223 5.19 -21.53 3.42
C GLU A 223 5.94 -20.27 3.85
N PHE A 224 5.21 -19.34 4.47
CA PHE A 224 5.75 -18.11 5.01
C PHE A 224 5.45 -18.06 6.51
N THR A 225 6.49 -17.96 7.32
CA THR A 225 6.36 -17.98 8.77
C THR A 225 6.66 -16.59 9.34
N PRO A 226 5.64 -15.77 9.64
CA PRO A 226 5.81 -14.53 10.40
C PRO A 226 6.12 -14.85 11.88
N ASP A 227 6.66 -13.87 12.60
CA ASP A 227 6.90 -14.01 14.05
C ASP A 227 5.59 -14.02 14.84
N HIS A 228 4.60 -13.23 14.39
CA HIS A 228 3.25 -13.19 14.95
C HIS A 228 2.19 -13.17 13.86
N VAL A 229 1.03 -13.72 14.19
CA VAL A 229 -0.19 -13.62 13.38
C VAL A 229 -1.25 -12.97 14.25
N ILE A 230 -1.92 -11.95 13.69
CA ILE A 230 -3.00 -11.22 14.35
C ILE A 230 -4.24 -11.21 13.43
N THR A 231 -5.41 -11.00 14.03
CA THR A 231 -6.70 -10.87 13.32
C THR A 231 -7.26 -9.45 13.40
N SER A 232 -6.75 -8.66 14.35
CA SER A 232 -7.07 -7.25 14.52
C SER A 232 -5.80 -6.44 14.82
N LEU A 233 -5.78 -5.17 14.45
CA LEU A 233 -4.62 -4.30 14.73
C LEU A 233 -4.48 -4.01 16.23
N SER A 234 -5.56 -4.05 16.99
CA SER A 234 -5.52 -3.84 18.44
C SER A 234 -4.67 -4.87 19.18
N GLU A 235 -4.49 -6.09 18.65
CA GLU A 235 -3.59 -7.11 19.20
C GLU A 235 -2.11 -6.67 19.21
N LEU A 236 -1.75 -5.68 18.36
CA LEU A 236 -0.41 -5.08 18.41
C LEU A 236 -0.10 -4.43 19.77
N LEU A 237 -1.12 -4.02 20.51
CA LEU A 237 -0.96 -3.38 21.80
C LEU A 237 -0.50 -4.37 22.90
N ASP A 238 -0.72 -5.67 22.69
CA ASP A 238 -0.22 -6.74 23.56
C ASP A 238 1.23 -7.12 23.18
N ILE A 239 1.60 -6.98 21.90
CA ILE A 239 2.95 -7.26 21.40
C ILE A 239 3.91 -6.11 21.75
N PHE A 240 3.44 -4.87 21.69
CA PHE A 240 4.22 -3.65 21.86
C PHE A 240 3.81 -2.91 23.15
N PRO A 241 4.41 -3.24 24.32
CA PRO A 241 4.14 -2.55 25.57
C PRO A 241 4.61 -1.09 25.53
N GLU A 242 4.20 -0.31 26.54
CA GLU A 242 4.68 1.07 26.71
C GLU A 242 6.20 1.10 26.89
N ARG A 243 6.86 1.98 26.16
CA ARG A 243 8.32 2.15 26.27
C ARG A 243 8.65 3.09 27.41
N ALA A 244 9.62 2.69 28.21
CA ALA A 244 10.12 3.49 29.33
C ALA A 244 10.85 4.76 28.87
#